data_a86df10edb3e703de911bf29623a65af
#
_entry.id   a86df10edb3e703de911bf29623a65af
#
_cell.length_a   1.000
_cell.length_b   1.000
_cell.length_c   1.000
_cell.angle_alpha   90.00
_cell.angle_beta   90.00
_cell.angle_gamma   90.00
#
_symmetry.space_group_name_H-M   'P 1'
#
loop_
_entity.id
_entity.type
_entity.pdbx_description
1 polymer ?
#
loop_
_entity_poly.entity_id
_entity_poly.type
_entity_poly.pdbx_seq_one_letter_code
_entity_poly.pdbx_strand_id
1 'polypeptide(L)'
;MLGADILVKQNICFAKITKIPKVYIAMILCGMGSGLSYLIYTIIRSLQKNNQMIPFHTSITVLSGILLILGICAMTGKIKIYRGVMQQDFSYLIFVEIILLYLSADYLFHGKHSMRILSGIDGVILFAFFVVYLYIIGKKTYRGIMNDENVKIDLTAILFCGLGIIITTAGGIMMLLSVDKIVISGLLKKYVGKEFIKILIMIIPNIFISIWSIKNREPDLILGNLLGYSMTCLTGAVGVAAMINPIVISVSEIYNMIILCCGSIMVWLFAYKDQQLNRFHGCVMGTVFVVYMVSMVMR
;
A
#
# COMPACT_ATOMS: atom_id res chain seq x y z
N MET A 1 -9.02 4.40 -14.12
CA MET A 1 -8.26 4.14 -15.38
C MET A 1 -7.48 5.36 -15.84
N LEU A 2 -8.12 6.49 -16.16
CA LEU A 2 -7.43 7.70 -16.66
C LEU A 2 -6.32 8.19 -15.71
N GLY A 3 -6.58 8.31 -14.41
CA GLY A 3 -5.57 8.73 -13.44
C GLY A 3 -4.35 7.81 -13.39
N ALA A 4 -4.55 6.49 -13.44
CA ALA A 4 -3.45 5.52 -13.45
C ALA A 4 -2.59 5.62 -14.72
N ASP A 5 -3.20 5.83 -15.89
CA ASP A 5 -2.46 6.04 -17.15
C ASP A 5 -1.61 7.31 -17.08
N ILE A 6 -2.19 8.41 -16.60
CA ILE A 6 -1.48 9.69 -16.44
C ILE A 6 -0.30 9.50 -15.47
N LEU A 7 -0.53 8.91 -14.29
CA LEU A 7 0.53 8.70 -13.28
C LEU A 7 1.68 7.85 -13.80
N VAL A 8 1.39 6.75 -14.52
CA VAL A 8 2.43 5.88 -15.06
C VAL A 8 3.23 6.62 -16.17
N LYS A 9 2.57 7.31 -17.07
CA LYS A 9 3.24 8.08 -18.13
C LYS A 9 4.12 9.19 -17.55
N GLN A 10 3.59 9.94 -16.57
CA GLN A 10 4.36 11.00 -15.94
C GLN A 10 5.53 10.47 -15.12
N ASN A 11 5.37 9.31 -14.45
CA ASN A 11 6.47 8.65 -13.76
C ASN A 11 7.62 8.33 -14.74
N ILE A 12 7.31 7.77 -15.91
CA ILE A 12 8.30 7.46 -16.95
C ILE A 12 8.96 8.75 -17.46
N CYS A 13 8.17 9.81 -17.66
CA CYS A 13 8.67 11.11 -18.11
C CYS A 13 9.66 11.71 -17.08
N PHE A 14 9.26 11.78 -15.82
CA PHE A 14 10.13 12.28 -14.74
C PHE A 14 11.41 11.46 -14.58
N ALA A 15 11.31 10.12 -14.63
CA ALA A 15 12.47 9.27 -14.52
C ALA A 15 13.48 9.49 -15.67
N LYS A 16 13.00 9.79 -16.87
CA LYS A 16 13.87 10.14 -18.02
C LYS A 16 14.55 11.50 -17.83
N ILE A 17 13.82 12.48 -17.32
CA ILE A 17 14.34 13.85 -17.13
C ILE A 17 15.33 13.89 -15.96
N THR A 18 14.99 13.23 -14.84
CA THR A 18 15.76 13.31 -13.59
C THR A 18 16.84 12.24 -13.47
N LYS A 19 16.87 11.23 -14.35
CA LYS A 19 17.74 10.04 -14.27
C LYS A 19 17.67 9.26 -12.97
N ILE A 20 16.63 9.53 -12.16
CA ILE A 20 16.36 8.80 -10.92
C ILE A 20 15.76 7.42 -11.25
N PRO A 21 16.08 6.37 -10.48
CA PRO A 21 15.43 5.08 -10.65
C PRO A 21 13.91 5.21 -10.57
N LYS A 22 13.21 4.68 -11.58
CA LYS A 22 11.75 4.79 -11.75
C LYS A 22 10.96 4.35 -10.50
N VAL A 23 11.51 3.41 -9.75
CA VAL A 23 10.91 2.87 -8.52
C VAL A 23 10.68 3.97 -7.47
N TYR A 24 11.67 4.86 -7.24
CA TYR A 24 11.52 5.93 -6.23
C TYR A 24 10.48 6.98 -6.62
N ILE A 25 10.44 7.33 -7.90
CA ILE A 25 9.42 8.24 -8.41
C ILE A 25 8.04 7.58 -8.32
N ALA A 26 7.95 6.26 -8.60
CA ALA A 26 6.71 5.51 -8.47
C ALA A 26 6.22 5.40 -7.02
N MET A 27 7.12 5.32 -6.04
CA MET A 27 6.76 5.36 -4.62
C MET A 27 6.01 6.65 -4.26
N ILE A 28 6.47 7.78 -4.79
CA ILE A 28 5.86 9.09 -4.53
C ILE A 28 4.59 9.27 -5.38
N LEU A 29 4.70 9.20 -6.71
CA LEU A 29 3.59 9.57 -7.61
C LEU A 29 2.49 8.51 -7.64
N CYS A 30 2.84 7.25 -7.86
CA CYS A 30 1.86 6.18 -7.98
C CYS A 30 1.42 5.68 -6.62
N GLY A 31 2.37 5.32 -5.75
CA GLY A 31 2.09 4.70 -4.47
C GLY A 31 1.39 5.63 -3.48
N MET A 32 1.94 6.82 -3.26
CA MET A 32 1.27 7.81 -2.41
C MET A 32 -0.01 8.33 -3.08
N GLY A 33 -0.01 8.59 -4.39
CA GLY A 33 -1.20 9.04 -5.12
C GLY A 33 -2.38 8.09 -4.98
N SER A 34 -2.16 6.78 -5.09
CA SER A 34 -3.20 5.77 -4.82
C SER A 34 -3.52 5.62 -3.33
N GLY A 35 -2.52 5.77 -2.45
CA GLY A 35 -2.67 5.69 -0.99
C GLY A 35 -3.42 6.88 -0.38
N LEU A 36 -3.34 8.08 -0.99
CA LEU A 36 -4.07 9.26 -0.53
C LEU A 36 -5.58 9.06 -0.52
N SER A 37 -6.13 8.33 -1.49
CA SER A 37 -7.58 8.00 -1.50
C SER A 37 -7.98 7.19 -0.27
N TYR A 38 -7.16 6.23 0.13
CA TYR A 38 -7.38 5.44 1.33
C TYR A 38 -7.19 6.27 2.61
N LEU A 39 -6.16 7.13 2.66
CA LEU A 39 -5.91 8.02 3.78
C LEU A 39 -7.10 8.97 4.02
N ILE A 40 -7.61 9.62 2.98
CA ILE A 40 -8.77 10.50 3.10
C ILE A 40 -10.02 9.73 3.53
N TYR A 41 -10.25 8.53 2.97
CA TYR A 41 -11.33 7.66 3.38
C TYR A 41 -11.23 7.32 4.88
N THR A 42 -10.04 6.96 5.38
CA THR A 42 -9.85 6.63 6.80
C THR A 42 -10.07 7.82 7.72
N ILE A 43 -9.69 9.04 7.31
CA ILE A 43 -10.01 10.27 8.04
C ILE A 43 -11.51 10.45 8.17
N ILE A 44 -12.25 10.34 7.06
CA ILE A 44 -13.71 10.47 7.06
C ILE A 44 -14.35 9.44 8.01
N ARG A 45 -13.91 8.17 7.95
CA ARG A 45 -14.44 7.10 8.81
C ARG A 45 -14.12 7.32 10.29
N SER A 46 -12.93 7.83 10.60
CA SER A 46 -12.52 8.13 11.98
C SER A 46 -13.30 9.30 12.57
N LEU A 47 -13.57 10.34 11.79
CA LEU A 47 -14.43 11.45 12.21
C LEU A 47 -15.87 11.00 12.47
N GLN A 48 -16.36 9.99 11.73
CA GLN A 48 -17.66 9.36 11.94
C GLN A 48 -17.68 8.35 13.09
N LYS A 49 -16.56 8.16 13.82
CA LYS A 49 -16.36 7.14 14.87
C LYS A 49 -16.62 5.71 14.37
N ASN A 50 -16.38 5.45 13.10
CA ASN A 50 -16.58 4.15 12.45
C ASN A 50 -15.26 3.65 11.82
N ASN A 51 -14.23 3.55 12.65
CA ASN A 51 -12.85 3.26 12.25
C ASN A 51 -12.36 1.87 12.67
N GLN A 52 -13.20 1.06 13.33
CA GLN A 52 -12.82 -0.24 13.87
C GLN A 52 -12.25 -1.20 12.82
N MET A 53 -12.79 -1.20 11.59
CA MET A 53 -12.35 -2.10 10.52
C MET A 53 -11.16 -1.56 9.70
N ILE A 54 -10.60 -0.38 10.04
CA ILE A 54 -9.49 0.20 9.27
C ILE A 54 -8.25 -0.70 9.28
N PRO A 55 -7.76 -1.22 10.44
CA PRO A 55 -6.57 -2.08 10.45
C PRO A 55 -6.78 -3.37 9.68
N PHE A 56 -7.99 -3.95 9.76
CA PHE A 56 -8.37 -5.13 9.00
C PHE A 56 -8.26 -4.89 7.48
N HIS A 57 -8.92 -3.85 6.97
CA HIS A 57 -8.89 -3.51 5.55
C HIS A 57 -7.47 -3.16 5.09
N THR A 58 -6.72 -2.40 5.90
CA THR A 58 -5.34 -2.02 5.57
C THR A 58 -4.46 -3.25 5.41
N SER A 59 -4.44 -4.15 6.40
CA SER A 59 -3.58 -5.34 6.37
C SER A 59 -3.87 -6.22 5.17
N ILE A 60 -5.15 -6.47 4.87
CA ILE A 60 -5.52 -7.34 3.73
C ILE A 60 -5.25 -6.65 2.40
N THR A 61 -5.48 -5.34 2.29
CA THR A 61 -5.24 -4.62 1.03
C THR A 61 -3.75 -4.56 0.71
N VAL A 62 -2.89 -4.33 1.71
CA VAL A 62 -1.44 -4.37 1.56
C VAL A 62 -0.97 -5.78 1.21
N LEU A 63 -1.45 -6.80 1.92
CA LEU A 63 -1.16 -8.20 1.63
C LEU A 63 -1.56 -8.58 0.20
N SER A 64 -2.74 -8.14 -0.25
CA SER A 64 -3.20 -8.36 -1.62
C SER A 64 -2.30 -7.67 -2.65
N GLY A 65 -1.81 -6.48 -2.35
CA GLY A 65 -0.81 -5.79 -3.19
C GLY A 65 0.47 -6.62 -3.33
N ILE A 66 1.03 -7.03 -2.21
CA ILE A 66 2.31 -7.73 -2.14
C ILE A 66 2.22 -9.16 -2.68
N LEU A 67 1.17 -9.93 -2.35
CA LEU A 67 1.07 -11.32 -2.76
C LEU A 67 0.32 -11.51 -4.09
N LEU A 68 -0.84 -10.88 -4.26
CA LEU A 68 -1.66 -11.09 -5.45
C LEU A 68 -1.17 -10.26 -6.63
N ILE A 69 -1.10 -8.93 -6.48
CA ILE A 69 -0.77 -8.06 -7.62
C ILE A 69 0.68 -8.30 -8.06
N LEU A 70 1.64 -8.25 -7.13
CA LEU A 70 3.05 -8.48 -7.45
C LEU A 70 3.27 -9.93 -7.93
N GLY A 71 2.55 -10.91 -7.35
CA GLY A 71 2.56 -12.31 -7.78
C GLY A 71 2.10 -12.48 -9.23
N ILE A 72 0.93 -11.94 -9.60
CA ILE A 72 0.43 -11.97 -10.98
C ILE A 72 1.41 -11.28 -11.94
N CYS A 73 1.95 -10.13 -11.55
CA CYS A 73 2.92 -9.42 -12.37
C CYS A 73 4.22 -10.22 -12.58
N ALA A 74 4.70 -10.93 -11.55
CA ALA A 74 5.86 -11.80 -11.65
C ALA A 74 5.61 -13.03 -12.55
N MET A 75 4.36 -13.50 -12.64
CA MET A 75 3.96 -14.57 -13.58
C MET A 75 4.00 -14.10 -15.04
N THR A 76 3.68 -12.84 -15.31
CA THR A 76 3.71 -12.27 -16.68
C THR A 76 5.12 -12.02 -17.17
N GLY A 77 6.07 -11.71 -16.27
CA GLY A 77 7.47 -11.45 -16.64
C GLY A 77 8.37 -11.31 -15.42
N LYS A 78 9.68 -11.34 -15.67
CA LYS A 78 10.66 -11.14 -14.60
C LYS A 78 10.62 -9.67 -14.12
N ILE A 79 10.44 -9.48 -12.82
CA ILE A 79 10.55 -8.16 -12.17
C ILE A 79 11.91 -8.07 -11.53
N LYS A 80 12.76 -7.18 -12.05
CA LYS A 80 14.08 -6.91 -11.45
C LYS A 80 13.89 -6.04 -10.21
N ILE A 81 14.62 -6.36 -9.15
CA ILE A 81 14.57 -5.61 -7.90
C ILE A 81 15.95 -5.05 -7.59
N TYR A 82 16.05 -3.73 -7.49
CA TYR A 82 17.31 -3.07 -7.14
C TYR A 82 17.68 -3.37 -5.69
N ARG A 83 18.96 -3.69 -5.44
CA ARG A 83 19.47 -3.97 -4.08
C ARG A 83 19.10 -2.88 -3.07
N GLY A 84 19.18 -1.61 -3.45
CA GLY A 84 18.83 -0.49 -2.57
C GLY A 84 17.36 -0.48 -2.12
N VAL A 85 16.45 -0.79 -3.05
CA VAL A 85 15.01 -0.92 -2.74
C VAL A 85 14.77 -2.09 -1.82
N MET A 86 15.45 -3.21 -2.08
CA MET A 86 15.31 -4.43 -1.30
C MET A 86 15.81 -4.27 0.13
N GLN A 87 17.02 -3.77 0.29
CA GLN A 87 17.70 -3.69 1.59
C GLN A 87 17.21 -2.54 2.46
N GLN A 88 16.70 -1.46 1.87
CA GLN A 88 16.26 -0.28 2.62
C GLN A 88 14.74 -0.17 2.65
N ASP A 89 14.10 -0.09 1.50
CA ASP A 89 12.68 0.29 1.45
C ASP A 89 11.78 -0.90 1.82
N PHE A 90 12.09 -2.11 1.34
CA PHE A 90 11.33 -3.30 1.70
C PHE A 90 11.59 -3.75 3.15
N SER A 91 12.83 -3.65 3.63
CA SER A 91 13.15 -3.92 5.04
C SER A 91 12.49 -2.90 5.97
N TYR A 92 12.39 -1.63 5.54
CA TYR A 92 11.66 -0.61 6.29
C TYR A 92 10.15 -0.92 6.36
N LEU A 93 9.56 -1.44 5.27
CA LEU A 93 8.17 -1.90 5.28
C LEU A 93 7.95 -3.00 6.33
N ILE A 94 8.78 -4.07 6.31
CA ILE A 94 8.69 -5.16 7.29
C ILE A 94 8.85 -4.64 8.71
N PHE A 95 9.79 -3.73 8.94
CA PHE A 95 10.00 -3.11 10.24
C PHE A 95 8.75 -2.38 10.73
N VAL A 96 8.11 -1.61 9.88
CA VAL A 96 6.86 -0.92 10.20
C VAL A 96 5.70 -1.88 10.46
N GLU A 97 5.60 -2.98 9.69
CA GLU A 97 4.60 -4.02 9.92
C GLU A 97 4.77 -4.67 11.31
N ILE A 98 6.03 -4.95 11.71
CA ILE A 98 6.35 -5.49 13.04
C ILE A 98 5.98 -4.48 14.13
N ILE A 99 6.26 -3.20 13.94
CA ILE A 99 5.88 -2.15 14.89
C ILE A 99 4.36 -2.05 15.03
N LEU A 100 3.64 -2.05 13.90
CA LEU A 100 2.18 -2.01 13.91
C LEU A 100 1.61 -3.22 14.66
N LEU A 101 2.17 -4.42 14.42
CA LEU A 101 1.81 -5.63 15.15
C LEU A 101 2.09 -5.51 16.66
N TYR A 102 3.26 -4.98 17.03
CA TYR A 102 3.65 -4.76 18.42
C TYR A 102 2.69 -3.80 19.14
N LEU A 103 2.41 -2.64 18.56
CA LEU A 103 1.48 -1.65 19.09
C LEU A 103 0.04 -2.21 19.20
N SER A 104 -0.35 -3.05 18.23
CA SER A 104 -1.66 -3.71 18.25
C SER A 104 -1.76 -4.86 19.26
N ALA A 105 -0.63 -5.44 19.68
CA ALA A 105 -0.52 -6.57 20.60
C ALA A 105 -0.20 -6.17 22.05
N ASP A 106 -0.28 -4.90 22.40
CA ASP A 106 0.07 -4.35 23.72
C ASP A 106 -0.63 -5.05 24.90
N TYR A 107 -1.82 -5.60 24.63
CA TYR A 107 -2.55 -6.49 25.54
C TYR A 107 -1.72 -7.71 26.03
N LEU A 108 -0.80 -8.24 25.22
CA LEU A 108 0.03 -9.39 25.61
C LEU A 108 1.00 -9.06 26.75
N PHE A 109 1.35 -7.78 26.90
CA PHE A 109 2.31 -7.29 27.91
C PHE A 109 1.65 -6.70 29.15
N HIS A 110 0.40 -6.21 29.07
CA HIS A 110 -0.30 -5.51 30.16
C HIS A 110 -1.40 -6.34 30.86
N GLY A 111 -1.55 -7.64 30.56
CA GLY A 111 -2.44 -8.57 31.26
C GLY A 111 -3.87 -8.66 30.71
N LYS A 112 -4.60 -9.70 31.13
CA LYS A 112 -5.90 -10.15 30.59
C LYS A 112 -7.07 -9.15 30.65
N HIS A 113 -6.92 -8.00 31.29
CA HIS A 113 -7.99 -7.00 31.45
C HIS A 113 -7.82 -5.73 30.64
N SER A 114 -6.71 -5.54 29.89
CA SER A 114 -6.56 -4.37 29.04
C SER A 114 -7.28 -4.57 27.71
N MET A 115 -8.09 -3.60 27.29
CA MET A 115 -8.67 -3.58 25.96
C MET A 115 -7.55 -3.42 24.92
N ARG A 116 -7.62 -4.17 23.85
CA ARG A 116 -6.71 -4.03 22.70
C ARG A 116 -7.08 -2.76 21.95
N ILE A 117 -6.41 -1.66 22.24
CA ILE A 117 -6.72 -0.36 21.68
C ILE A 117 -5.44 0.22 21.10
N LEU A 118 -5.46 0.53 19.80
CA LEU A 118 -4.46 1.38 19.19
C LEU A 118 -4.78 2.82 19.59
N SER A 119 -3.99 3.37 20.52
CA SER A 119 -4.22 4.68 21.10
C SER A 119 -3.81 5.84 20.17
N GLY A 120 -4.19 7.06 20.53
CA GLY A 120 -3.75 8.25 19.80
C GLY A 120 -2.22 8.42 19.82
N ILE A 121 -1.54 7.99 20.89
CA ILE A 121 -0.07 8.02 20.98
C ILE A 121 0.55 7.05 19.97
N ASP A 122 0.00 5.83 19.84
CA ASP A 122 0.44 4.86 18.85
C ASP A 122 0.23 5.40 17.44
N GLY A 123 -0.87 6.13 17.23
CA GLY A 123 -1.13 6.85 15.99
C GLY A 123 -0.05 7.88 15.65
N VAL A 124 0.42 8.67 16.65
CA VAL A 124 1.52 9.62 16.48
C VAL A 124 2.82 8.90 16.13
N ILE A 125 3.12 7.78 16.78
CA ILE A 125 4.31 6.98 16.49
C ILE A 125 4.27 6.48 15.04
N LEU A 126 3.14 5.90 14.60
CA LEU A 126 2.98 5.44 13.22
C LEU A 126 3.12 6.59 12.22
N PHE A 127 2.50 7.73 12.51
CA PHE A 127 2.60 8.90 11.64
C PHE A 127 4.03 9.47 11.58
N ALA A 128 4.78 9.42 12.68
CA ALA A 128 6.19 9.77 12.68
C ALA A 128 7.01 8.87 11.74
N PHE A 129 6.74 7.55 11.70
CA PHE A 129 7.34 6.64 10.71
C PHE A 129 6.97 7.02 9.27
N PHE A 130 5.75 7.49 9.03
CA PHE A 130 5.37 8.01 7.71
C PHE A 130 6.19 9.23 7.31
N VAL A 131 6.38 10.18 8.22
CA VAL A 131 7.21 11.37 7.95
C VAL A 131 8.66 10.99 7.69
N VAL A 132 9.22 10.05 8.47
CA VAL A 132 10.57 9.51 8.24
C VAL A 132 10.67 8.85 6.86
N TYR A 133 9.69 8.07 6.46
CA TYR A 133 9.62 7.48 5.12
C TYR A 133 9.63 8.54 4.03
N LEU A 134 8.80 9.58 4.15
CA LEU A 134 8.77 10.71 3.21
C LEU A 134 10.12 11.41 3.10
N TYR A 135 10.77 11.63 4.24
CA TYR A 135 12.11 12.24 4.28
C TYR A 135 13.15 11.38 3.56
N ILE A 136 13.16 10.05 3.81
CA ILE A 136 14.11 9.12 3.18
C ILE A 136 13.93 9.13 1.67
N ILE A 137 12.70 8.98 1.17
CA ILE A 137 12.43 8.97 -0.27
C ILE A 137 12.68 10.33 -0.90
N GLY A 138 12.24 11.41 -0.24
CA GLY A 138 12.51 12.76 -0.70
C GLY A 138 14.01 13.04 -0.84
N LYS A 139 14.82 12.61 0.13
CA LYS A 139 16.30 12.74 0.07
C LYS A 139 16.93 11.92 -1.06
N LYS A 140 16.43 10.69 -1.31
CA LYS A 140 16.89 9.87 -2.43
C LYS A 140 16.57 10.53 -3.77
N THR A 141 15.36 11.06 -3.90
CA THR A 141 14.89 11.77 -5.10
C THR A 141 15.66 13.07 -5.31
N TYR A 142 15.82 13.88 -4.26
CA TYR A 142 16.55 15.14 -4.31
C TYR A 142 18.01 14.95 -4.74
N ARG A 143 18.72 13.97 -4.15
CA ARG A 143 20.12 13.67 -4.53
C ARG A 143 20.24 13.27 -6.00
N GLY A 144 19.25 12.54 -6.53
CA GLY A 144 19.22 12.18 -7.94
C GLY A 144 19.09 13.41 -8.85
N ILE A 145 18.30 14.41 -8.44
CA ILE A 145 18.12 15.66 -9.21
C ILE A 145 19.39 16.53 -9.18
N MET A 146 19.99 16.68 -8.00
CA MET A 146 21.17 17.56 -7.82
C MET A 146 22.45 17.06 -8.51
N ASN A 147 22.51 15.75 -8.80
CA ASN A 147 23.68 15.18 -9.50
C ASN A 147 23.67 15.45 -11.02
N ASP A 148 22.65 16.12 -11.55
CA ASP A 148 22.53 16.42 -12.96
C ASP A 148 22.21 17.90 -13.18
N GLU A 149 23.21 18.69 -13.56
CA GLU A 149 23.11 20.16 -13.75
C GLU A 149 22.15 20.58 -14.88
N ASN A 150 21.67 19.62 -15.71
CA ASN A 150 20.83 19.87 -16.88
C ASN A 150 19.35 19.49 -16.69
N VAL A 151 18.88 19.23 -15.49
CA VAL A 151 17.49 18.86 -15.22
C VAL A 151 16.58 20.07 -15.39
N LYS A 152 15.96 20.19 -16.56
CA LYS A 152 14.85 21.14 -16.77
C LYS A 152 13.53 20.42 -16.53
N ILE A 153 12.97 20.62 -15.34
CA ILE A 153 11.64 20.10 -15.03
C ILE A 153 10.61 20.98 -15.74
N ASP A 154 9.86 20.39 -16.65
CA ASP A 154 8.79 21.07 -17.36
C ASP A 154 7.59 21.27 -16.41
N LEU A 155 7.11 22.50 -16.31
CA LEU A 155 5.93 22.86 -15.50
C LEU A 155 4.69 22.05 -15.91
N THR A 156 4.56 21.76 -17.20
CA THR A 156 3.47 20.95 -17.73
C THR A 156 3.48 19.53 -17.15
N ALA A 157 4.66 18.92 -16.99
CA ALA A 157 4.80 17.60 -16.39
C ALA A 157 4.35 17.58 -14.90
N ILE A 158 4.68 18.63 -14.14
CA ILE A 158 4.24 18.79 -12.75
C ILE A 158 2.72 18.91 -12.67
N LEU A 159 2.12 19.73 -13.53
CA LEU A 159 0.67 19.92 -13.58
C LEU A 159 -0.06 18.62 -13.93
N PHE A 160 0.43 17.84 -14.90
CA PHE A 160 -0.15 16.55 -15.24
C PHE A 160 0.02 15.51 -14.12
N CYS A 161 1.12 15.54 -13.36
CA CYS A 161 1.26 14.71 -12.15
C CYS A 161 0.22 15.05 -11.10
N GLY A 162 0.08 16.35 -10.78
CA GLY A 162 -0.94 16.82 -9.84
C GLY A 162 -2.35 16.40 -10.26
N LEU A 163 -2.67 16.58 -11.55
CA LEU A 163 -3.96 16.18 -12.13
C LEU A 163 -4.16 14.66 -12.04
N GLY A 164 -3.15 13.86 -12.32
CA GLY A 164 -3.18 12.40 -12.16
C GLY A 164 -3.46 11.97 -10.73
N ILE A 165 -2.80 12.58 -9.75
CA ILE A 165 -3.02 12.34 -8.32
C ILE A 165 -4.47 12.71 -7.94
N ILE A 166 -4.95 13.89 -8.34
CA ILE A 166 -6.31 14.36 -8.02
C ILE A 166 -7.36 13.40 -8.60
N ILE A 167 -7.23 13.01 -9.87
CA ILE A 167 -8.19 12.10 -10.52
C ILE A 167 -8.17 10.72 -9.84
N THR A 168 -6.99 10.19 -9.54
CA THR A 168 -6.86 8.88 -8.89
C THR A 168 -7.43 8.91 -7.48
N THR A 169 -7.13 9.96 -6.72
CA THR A 169 -7.61 10.15 -5.34
C THR A 169 -9.13 10.33 -5.32
N ALA A 170 -9.67 11.21 -6.15
CA ALA A 170 -11.11 11.45 -6.22
C ALA A 170 -11.89 10.19 -6.64
N GLY A 171 -11.40 9.49 -7.67
CA GLY A 171 -11.98 8.23 -8.12
C GLY A 171 -11.94 7.15 -7.04
N GLY A 172 -10.81 7.00 -6.33
CA GLY A 172 -10.66 6.06 -5.23
C GLY A 172 -11.62 6.35 -4.07
N ILE A 173 -11.73 7.61 -3.64
CA ILE A 173 -12.67 8.01 -2.58
C ILE A 173 -14.12 7.73 -3.00
N MET A 174 -14.51 8.11 -4.21
CA MET A 174 -15.87 7.84 -4.71
C MET A 174 -16.18 6.35 -4.72
N MET A 175 -15.23 5.50 -5.13
CA MET A 175 -15.40 4.04 -5.10
C MET A 175 -15.58 3.53 -3.67
N LEU A 176 -14.74 3.93 -2.72
CA LEU A 176 -14.79 3.49 -1.33
C LEU A 176 -16.10 3.90 -0.64
N LEU A 177 -16.53 5.15 -0.80
CA LEU A 177 -17.79 5.64 -0.23
C LEU A 177 -19.03 5.00 -0.89
N SER A 178 -18.96 4.71 -2.19
CA SER A 178 -20.07 4.04 -2.90
C SER A 178 -20.26 2.61 -2.42
N VAL A 179 -19.17 1.89 -2.16
CA VAL A 179 -19.21 0.52 -1.64
C VAL A 179 -19.85 0.48 -0.26
N ASP A 180 -19.49 1.41 0.62
CA ASP A 180 -20.12 1.48 1.93
C ASP A 180 -21.64 1.64 1.82
N LYS A 181 -22.14 2.47 0.91
CA LYS A 181 -23.58 2.62 0.65
C LYS A 181 -24.22 1.33 0.11
N ILE A 182 -23.58 0.65 -0.83
CA ILE A 182 -24.07 -0.61 -1.42
C ILE A 182 -24.10 -1.72 -0.36
N VAL A 183 -23.10 -1.78 0.49
CA VAL A 183 -23.04 -2.72 1.62
C VAL A 183 -24.15 -2.46 2.63
N ILE A 184 -24.40 -1.19 2.95
CA ILE A 184 -25.47 -0.77 3.89
C ILE A 184 -26.85 -1.09 3.32
N SER A 185 -27.08 -0.89 2.01
CA SER A 185 -28.37 -1.13 1.36
C SER A 185 -28.81 -2.61 1.34
N GLY A 186 -27.94 -3.53 1.75
CA GLY A 186 -28.28 -4.94 1.89
C GLY A 186 -28.34 -5.73 0.59
N LEU A 187 -28.07 -5.11 -0.57
CA LEU A 187 -28.06 -5.77 -1.89
C LEU A 187 -27.09 -6.95 -1.94
N LEU A 188 -26.02 -6.93 -1.11
CA LEU A 188 -24.98 -7.96 -1.09
C LEU A 188 -25.10 -8.92 0.11
N LYS A 189 -26.18 -8.86 0.89
CA LYS A 189 -26.36 -9.69 2.11
C LYS A 189 -26.27 -11.21 1.87
N LYS A 190 -26.43 -11.66 0.63
CA LYS A 190 -26.68 -13.07 0.32
C LYS A 190 -25.47 -13.85 -0.27
N TYR A 191 -24.45 -13.19 -0.84
CA TYR A 191 -23.54 -13.92 -1.75
C TYR A 191 -22.05 -13.97 -1.39
N VAL A 192 -21.46 -12.98 -0.75
CA VAL A 192 -20.04 -13.02 -0.32
C VAL A 192 -19.88 -12.04 0.82
N GLY A 193 -19.01 -12.34 1.78
CA GLY A 193 -18.78 -11.45 2.90
C GLY A 193 -18.54 -10.01 2.44
N LYS A 194 -19.30 -9.08 3.00
CA LYS A 194 -19.28 -7.65 2.64
C LYS A 194 -17.87 -7.06 2.60
N GLU A 195 -17.03 -7.57 3.48
CA GLU A 195 -15.64 -7.14 3.63
C GLU A 195 -14.76 -7.57 2.44
N PHE A 196 -15.05 -8.76 1.84
CA PHE A 196 -14.34 -9.23 0.67
C PHE A 196 -14.50 -8.30 -0.54
N ILE A 197 -15.73 -7.82 -0.77
CA ILE A 197 -16.01 -6.89 -1.88
C ILE A 197 -15.32 -5.55 -1.65
N LYS A 198 -15.31 -5.05 -0.40
CA LYS A 198 -14.57 -3.83 -0.07
C LYS A 198 -13.07 -3.96 -0.39
N ILE A 199 -12.47 -5.08 0.01
CA ILE A 199 -11.06 -5.35 -0.25
C ILE A 199 -10.77 -5.37 -1.75
N LEU A 200 -11.59 -6.07 -2.54
CA LEU A 200 -11.43 -6.10 -4.00
C LEU A 200 -11.47 -4.69 -4.60
N ILE A 201 -12.36 -3.83 -4.13
CA ILE A 201 -12.50 -2.47 -4.63
C ILE A 201 -11.32 -1.59 -4.20
N MET A 202 -10.82 -1.77 -2.98
CA MET A 202 -9.63 -1.06 -2.49
C MET A 202 -8.37 -1.34 -3.32
N ILE A 203 -8.27 -2.53 -3.89
CA ILE A 203 -7.12 -2.96 -4.68
C ILE A 203 -7.18 -2.42 -6.12
N ILE A 204 -8.35 -2.05 -6.62
CA ILE A 204 -8.57 -1.64 -8.03
C ILE A 204 -7.59 -0.56 -8.51
N PRO A 205 -7.31 0.54 -7.78
CA PRO A 205 -6.35 1.55 -8.24
C PRO A 205 -4.96 0.95 -8.50
N ASN A 206 -4.49 0.07 -7.60
CA ASN A 206 -3.20 -0.58 -7.72
C ASN A 206 -3.16 -1.59 -8.88
N ILE A 207 -4.27 -2.29 -9.15
CA ILE A 207 -4.40 -3.16 -10.33
C ILE A 207 -4.24 -2.36 -11.62
N PHE A 208 -4.93 -1.22 -11.73
CA PHE A 208 -4.81 -0.38 -12.93
C PHE A 208 -3.41 0.19 -13.13
N ILE A 209 -2.75 0.69 -12.07
CA ILE A 209 -1.37 1.15 -12.15
C ILE A 209 -0.46 0.01 -12.61
N SER A 210 -0.65 -1.20 -12.08
CA SER A 210 0.16 -2.37 -12.44
C SER A 210 -0.06 -2.79 -13.91
N ILE A 211 -1.31 -2.81 -14.39
CA ILE A 211 -1.62 -3.12 -15.80
C ILE A 211 -0.96 -2.10 -16.74
N TRP A 212 -1.08 -0.80 -16.42
CA TRP A 212 -0.45 0.23 -17.24
C TRP A 212 1.08 0.18 -17.19
N SER A 213 1.67 -0.19 -16.06
CA SER A 213 3.12 -0.38 -15.92
C SER A 213 3.61 -1.53 -16.81
N ILE A 214 2.90 -2.66 -16.81
CA ILE A 214 3.22 -3.80 -17.70
C ILE A 214 3.06 -3.39 -19.17
N LYS A 215 1.96 -2.71 -19.53
CA LYS A 215 1.69 -2.26 -20.90
C LYS A 215 2.79 -1.33 -21.42
N ASN A 216 3.36 -0.50 -20.56
CA ASN A 216 4.47 0.39 -20.90
C ASN A 216 5.85 -0.30 -20.78
N ARG A 217 5.91 -1.61 -20.52
CA ARG A 217 7.14 -2.40 -20.32
C ARG A 217 8.03 -1.90 -19.18
N GLU A 218 7.42 -1.40 -18.13
CA GLU A 218 8.08 -0.83 -16.95
C GLU A 218 7.63 -1.53 -15.66
N PRO A 219 7.96 -2.82 -15.48
CA PRO A 219 7.52 -3.59 -14.31
C PRO A 219 8.06 -3.06 -12.99
N ASP A 220 9.17 -2.32 -13.02
CA ASP A 220 9.79 -1.72 -11.83
C ASP A 220 8.85 -0.71 -11.12
N LEU A 221 7.95 -0.06 -11.89
CA LEU A 221 6.96 0.87 -11.34
C LEU A 221 5.96 0.19 -10.41
N ILE A 222 5.69 -1.10 -10.63
CA ILE A 222 4.74 -1.87 -9.82
C ILE A 222 5.25 -1.97 -8.38
N LEU A 223 6.54 -2.31 -8.22
CA LEU A 223 7.15 -2.42 -6.91
C LEU A 223 7.13 -1.07 -6.17
N GLY A 224 7.50 0.01 -6.85
CA GLY A 224 7.44 1.35 -6.27
C GLY A 224 6.03 1.75 -5.87
N ASN A 225 5.03 1.51 -6.73
CA ASN A 225 3.63 1.77 -6.41
C ASN A 225 3.18 1.00 -5.16
N LEU A 226 3.44 -0.30 -5.10
CA LEU A 226 3.00 -1.14 -3.98
C LEU A 226 3.68 -0.76 -2.67
N LEU A 227 4.99 -0.49 -2.67
CA LEU A 227 5.71 -0.04 -1.48
C LEU A 227 5.21 1.32 -0.99
N GLY A 228 5.08 2.30 -1.89
CA GLY A 228 4.56 3.62 -1.54
C GLY A 228 3.14 3.58 -1.00
N TYR A 229 2.26 2.78 -1.64
CA TYR A 229 0.90 2.54 -1.19
C TYR A 229 0.86 1.89 0.20
N SER A 230 1.65 0.82 0.41
CA SER A 230 1.70 0.11 1.69
C SER A 230 2.14 1.02 2.83
N MET A 231 3.17 1.83 2.61
CA MET A 231 3.63 2.79 3.61
C MET A 231 2.59 3.85 3.93
N THR A 232 1.93 4.41 2.91
CA THR A 232 0.88 5.41 3.12
C THR A 232 -0.30 4.81 3.88
N CYS A 233 -0.67 3.56 3.62
CA CYS A 233 -1.78 2.91 4.30
C CYS A 233 -1.43 2.49 5.72
N LEU A 234 -0.30 1.79 5.94
CA LEU A 234 0.06 1.25 7.26
C LEU A 234 0.46 2.33 8.26
N THR A 235 1.19 3.34 7.82
CA THR A 235 1.69 4.39 8.72
C THR A 235 0.89 5.68 8.63
N GLY A 236 0.60 6.16 7.43
CA GLY A 236 -0.15 7.39 7.23
C GLY A 236 -1.63 7.23 7.62
N ALA A 237 -2.34 6.30 6.98
CA ALA A 237 -3.78 6.18 7.14
C ALA A 237 -4.16 5.61 8.52
N VAL A 238 -3.53 4.51 8.96
CA VAL A 238 -3.79 3.94 10.29
C VAL A 238 -3.33 4.88 11.39
N GLY A 239 -2.16 5.55 11.23
CA GLY A 239 -1.66 6.51 12.20
C GLY A 239 -2.62 7.68 12.40
N VAL A 240 -3.03 8.36 11.33
CA VAL A 240 -3.99 9.48 11.40
C VAL A 240 -5.34 9.01 11.94
N ALA A 241 -5.81 7.85 11.53
CA ALA A 241 -7.08 7.29 12.02
C ALA A 241 -7.07 7.08 13.54
N ALA A 242 -5.99 6.51 14.09
CA ALA A 242 -5.83 6.29 15.53
C ALA A 242 -5.66 7.61 16.32
N MET A 243 -5.02 8.63 15.73
CA MET A 243 -4.92 9.97 16.32
C MET A 243 -6.28 10.66 16.47
N ILE A 244 -7.17 10.49 15.48
CA ILE A 244 -8.51 11.11 15.50
C ILE A 244 -9.43 10.36 16.46
N ASN A 245 -9.43 9.04 16.41
CA ASN A 245 -10.27 8.20 17.25
C ASN A 245 -9.56 6.87 17.52
N PRO A 246 -9.29 6.51 18.79
CA PRO A 246 -8.64 5.25 19.14
C PRO A 246 -9.35 4.05 18.51
N ILE A 247 -8.58 3.07 18.06
CA ILE A 247 -9.08 1.93 17.30
C ILE A 247 -9.03 0.68 18.17
N VAL A 248 -10.16 0.04 18.37
CA VAL A 248 -10.23 -1.26 19.08
C VAL A 248 -9.78 -2.35 18.10
N ILE A 249 -8.78 -3.14 18.51
CA ILE A 249 -8.19 -4.21 17.71
C ILE A 249 -8.79 -5.57 18.10
N SER A 250 -9.31 -6.29 17.12
CA SER A 250 -9.82 -7.65 17.29
C SER A 250 -8.71 -8.71 17.14
N VAL A 251 -8.97 -9.94 17.60
CA VAL A 251 -8.03 -11.07 17.42
C VAL A 251 -7.80 -11.39 15.94
N SER A 252 -8.86 -11.27 15.14
CA SER A 252 -8.78 -11.51 13.69
C SER A 252 -7.88 -10.49 12.98
N GLU A 253 -7.81 -9.26 13.47
CA GLU A 253 -6.92 -8.23 12.92
C GLU A 253 -5.46 -8.52 13.21
N ILE A 254 -5.15 -8.95 14.45
CA ILE A 254 -3.79 -9.38 14.81
C ILE A 254 -3.35 -10.56 13.92
N TYR A 255 -4.23 -11.52 13.69
CA TYR A 255 -3.95 -12.64 12.80
C TYR A 255 -3.62 -12.18 11.37
N ASN A 256 -4.39 -11.23 10.84
CA ASN A 256 -4.12 -10.68 9.51
C ASN A 256 -2.80 -9.90 9.44
N MET A 257 -2.43 -9.19 10.50
CA MET A 257 -1.13 -8.51 10.60
C MET A 257 0.03 -9.50 10.65
N ILE A 258 -0.12 -10.62 11.36
CA ILE A 258 0.89 -11.70 11.39
C ILE A 258 1.08 -12.28 9.99
N ILE A 259 -0.01 -12.58 9.28
CA ILE A 259 0.06 -13.10 7.91
C ILE A 259 0.69 -12.07 6.97
N LEU A 260 0.39 -10.79 7.14
CA LEU A 260 1.01 -9.72 6.38
C LEU A 260 2.54 -9.72 6.58
N CYS A 261 3.01 -9.73 7.82
CA CYS A 261 4.45 -9.80 8.12
C CYS A 261 5.11 -11.05 7.52
N CYS A 262 4.47 -12.22 7.67
CA CYS A 262 4.98 -13.47 7.08
C CYS A 262 5.04 -13.40 5.55
N GLY A 263 4.01 -12.84 4.91
CA GLY A 263 3.94 -12.66 3.47
C GLY A 263 5.01 -11.69 2.96
N SER A 264 5.21 -10.58 3.64
CA SER A 264 6.26 -9.60 3.31
C SER A 264 7.65 -10.20 3.47
N ILE A 265 7.91 -10.92 4.57
CA ILE A 265 9.18 -11.62 4.79
C ILE A 265 9.44 -12.67 3.70
N MET A 266 8.42 -13.43 3.29
CA MET A 266 8.53 -14.42 2.22
C MET A 266 8.95 -13.76 0.89
N VAL A 267 8.30 -12.67 0.51
CA VAL A 267 8.64 -11.92 -0.70
C VAL A 267 10.04 -11.32 -0.60
N TRP A 268 10.40 -10.80 0.57
CA TRP A 268 11.76 -10.30 0.83
C TRP A 268 12.81 -11.38 0.64
N LEU A 269 12.60 -12.59 1.15
CA LEU A 269 13.53 -13.72 0.99
C LEU A 269 13.69 -14.12 -0.49
N PHE A 270 12.61 -14.18 -1.26
CA PHE A 270 12.68 -14.49 -2.69
C PHE A 270 13.48 -13.43 -3.46
N ALA A 271 13.18 -12.16 -3.17
CA ALA A 271 13.86 -11.05 -3.84
C ALA A 271 15.31 -10.87 -3.38
N TYR A 272 15.64 -11.17 -2.11
CA TYR A 272 17.00 -11.09 -1.59
C TYR A 272 17.96 -12.06 -2.29
N LYS A 273 17.50 -13.30 -2.52
CA LYS A 273 18.30 -14.34 -3.14
C LYS A 273 18.58 -14.07 -4.62
N ASP A 274 17.55 -13.77 -5.38
CA ASP A 274 17.62 -13.75 -6.85
C ASP A 274 17.70 -12.34 -7.45
N GLN A 275 17.49 -11.29 -6.66
CA GLN A 275 17.34 -9.88 -7.08
C GLN A 275 16.31 -9.70 -8.22
N GLN A 276 15.43 -10.66 -8.37
CA GLN A 276 14.35 -10.70 -9.33
C GLN A 276 13.23 -11.61 -8.84
N LEU A 277 12.00 -11.25 -9.14
CA LEU A 277 10.87 -12.15 -8.97
C LEU A 277 10.60 -12.87 -10.28
N ASN A 278 10.61 -14.21 -10.22
CA ASN A 278 10.40 -15.11 -11.33
C ASN A 278 8.95 -15.64 -11.31
N ARG A 279 8.55 -16.32 -12.40
CA ARG A 279 7.22 -16.94 -12.51
C ARG A 279 6.93 -17.93 -11.38
N PHE A 280 7.92 -18.69 -10.93
CA PHE A 280 7.78 -19.62 -9.80
C PHE A 280 7.41 -18.87 -8.51
N HIS A 281 8.15 -17.78 -8.20
CA HIS A 281 7.84 -16.93 -7.04
C HIS A 281 6.41 -16.37 -7.14
N GLY A 282 6.00 -15.92 -8.33
CA GLY A 282 4.64 -15.43 -8.58
C GLY A 282 3.57 -16.49 -8.31
N CYS A 283 3.77 -17.74 -8.76
CA CYS A 283 2.86 -18.84 -8.48
C CYS A 283 2.75 -19.13 -6.97
N VAL A 284 3.87 -19.19 -6.25
CA VAL A 284 3.87 -19.41 -4.79
C VAL A 284 3.12 -18.29 -4.08
N MET A 285 3.42 -17.01 -4.40
CA MET A 285 2.75 -15.85 -3.80
C MET A 285 1.25 -15.88 -4.04
N GLY A 286 0.82 -16.17 -5.29
CA GLY A 286 -0.59 -16.30 -5.65
C GLY A 286 -1.29 -17.44 -4.90
N THR A 287 -0.65 -18.61 -4.78
CA THR A 287 -1.18 -19.75 -4.03
C THR A 287 -1.36 -19.44 -2.56
N VAL A 288 -0.35 -18.83 -1.91
CA VAL A 288 -0.43 -18.40 -0.50
C VAL A 288 -1.57 -17.42 -0.29
N PHE A 289 -1.75 -16.46 -1.21
CA PHE A 289 -2.86 -15.53 -1.13
C PHE A 289 -4.23 -16.21 -1.26
N VAL A 290 -4.39 -17.15 -2.20
CA VAL A 290 -5.65 -17.91 -2.37
C VAL A 290 -5.96 -18.73 -1.13
N VAL A 291 -4.98 -19.45 -0.58
CA VAL A 291 -5.15 -20.23 0.67
C VAL A 291 -5.57 -19.30 1.84
N TYR A 292 -4.94 -18.14 1.96
CA TYR A 292 -5.33 -17.14 2.96
C TYR A 292 -6.78 -16.68 2.77
N MET A 293 -7.19 -16.35 1.53
CA MET A 293 -8.56 -15.90 1.24
C MET A 293 -9.59 -16.99 1.54
N VAL A 294 -9.31 -18.26 1.19
CA VAL A 294 -10.17 -19.38 1.55
C VAL A 294 -10.31 -19.53 3.06
N SER A 295 -9.19 -19.46 3.80
CA SER A 295 -9.21 -19.52 5.27
C SER A 295 -10.02 -18.38 5.90
N MET A 296 -10.01 -17.21 5.29
CA MET A 296 -10.80 -16.05 5.75
C MET A 296 -12.30 -16.22 5.52
N VAL A 297 -12.69 -16.82 4.39
CA VAL A 297 -14.11 -17.08 4.06
C VAL A 297 -14.70 -18.21 4.92
N MET A 298 -13.87 -19.17 5.34
CA MET A 298 -14.30 -20.30 6.17
C MET A 298 -14.42 -19.97 7.66
N ARG A 299 -13.92 -18.81 8.10
CA ARG A 299 -14.07 -18.27 9.46
C ARG A 299 -15.31 -17.41 9.61
#